data_8bb22c1ca4c70744ad978bc56c6d31a8
#
_entry.id   8bb22c1ca4c70744ad978bc56c6d31a8
#
_cell.length_a   1.000
_cell.length_b   1.000
_cell.length_c   1.000
_cell.angle_alpha   90.00
_cell.angle_beta   90.00
_cell.angle_gamma   90.00
#
_symmetry.space_group_name_H-M   'P 1'
#
loop_
_entity.id
_entity.type
_entity.pdbx_description
1 polymer ?
#
loop_
_entity_poly.entity_id
_entity_poly.type
_entity_poly.pdbx_seq_one_letter_code
_entity_poly.pdbx_strand_id
1 'polypeptide(L)'
;FAAKNIVEQVLGRMNKLQYFDVEFNPGGEKTLLTKYLPTFITHDFFKQKVFLVIDGDMQTDYIYDEDKLTVTQEKDTVYMKECVKKAYGVDIKAYVDGGKNGGRKDQELKIYREYLNYYQNSVFYLPNKSIPEKILLESQYAKEQYKDIIDLEKNITNENAKNILATISEADYGNTDHINDLIQKLAYKWSMEESSNKKMIEELINEIYKK
;
A
#
# COMPACT_ATOMS: atom_id res chain seq x y z
N PHE A 1 7.02 2.66 -6.92
CA PHE A 1 7.12 2.31 -8.36
C PHE A 1 6.84 0.82 -8.59
N ALA A 2 7.50 -0.08 -7.86
CA ALA A 2 7.34 -1.51 -8.05
C ALA A 2 5.90 -1.98 -7.80
N ALA A 3 5.23 -1.52 -6.75
CA ALA A 3 3.82 -1.82 -6.48
C ALA A 3 2.91 -1.41 -7.65
N LYS A 4 3.11 -0.20 -8.22
CA LYS A 4 2.37 0.25 -9.41
C LYS A 4 2.52 -0.76 -10.55
N ASN A 5 3.75 -1.17 -10.90
CA ASN A 5 4.00 -2.11 -11.98
C ASN A 5 3.32 -3.47 -11.73
N ILE A 6 3.36 -3.99 -10.51
CA ILE A 6 2.66 -5.23 -10.14
C ILE A 6 1.15 -5.09 -10.41
N VAL A 7 0.54 -4.04 -9.89
CA VAL A 7 -0.92 -3.80 -10.01
C VAL A 7 -1.31 -3.62 -11.48
N GLU A 8 -0.58 -2.82 -12.26
CA GLU A 8 -0.85 -2.61 -13.69
C GLU A 8 -0.74 -3.90 -14.51
N GLN A 9 0.28 -4.74 -14.23
CA GLN A 9 0.43 -6.02 -14.93
C GLN A 9 -0.74 -6.96 -14.61
N VAL A 10 -1.19 -7.04 -13.35
CA VAL A 10 -2.33 -7.86 -12.97
C VAL A 10 -3.62 -7.31 -13.60
N LEU A 11 -3.86 -6.00 -13.54
CA LEU A 11 -5.00 -5.35 -14.21
C LEU A 11 -5.05 -5.66 -15.71
N GLY A 12 -3.89 -5.61 -16.38
CA GLY A 12 -3.76 -5.96 -17.79
C GLY A 12 -4.14 -7.42 -18.06
N ARG A 13 -3.68 -8.37 -17.22
CA ARG A 13 -4.04 -9.80 -17.33
C ARG A 13 -5.53 -10.06 -17.09
N MET A 14 -6.15 -9.26 -16.21
CA MET A 14 -7.58 -9.34 -15.91
C MET A 14 -8.47 -8.62 -16.94
N ASN A 15 -7.89 -7.96 -17.96
CA ASN A 15 -8.58 -7.06 -18.89
C ASN A 15 -9.35 -5.93 -18.18
N LYS A 16 -8.79 -5.40 -17.10
CA LYS A 16 -9.40 -4.34 -16.28
C LYS A 16 -8.63 -3.03 -16.29
N LEU A 17 -7.48 -2.94 -16.94
CA LEU A 17 -6.63 -1.76 -16.93
C LEU A 17 -7.37 -0.48 -17.38
N GLN A 18 -8.31 -0.60 -18.34
CA GLN A 18 -9.10 0.54 -18.81
C GLN A 18 -10.07 1.15 -17.79
N TYR A 19 -10.30 0.49 -16.67
CA TYR A 19 -11.21 0.96 -15.61
C TYR A 19 -10.48 1.65 -14.46
N PHE A 20 -9.14 1.65 -14.47
CA PHE A 20 -8.30 2.17 -13.39
C PHE A 20 -7.24 3.11 -13.92
N ASP A 21 -7.02 4.18 -13.18
CA ASP A 21 -5.84 5.03 -13.29
C ASP A 21 -4.91 4.69 -12.12
N VAL A 22 -3.75 4.14 -12.40
CA VAL A 22 -2.81 3.63 -11.38
C VAL A 22 -1.66 4.60 -11.23
N GLU A 23 -1.61 5.28 -10.10
CA GLU A 23 -0.58 6.24 -9.78
C GLU A 23 0.33 5.75 -8.65
N PHE A 24 1.57 6.19 -8.60
CA PHE A 24 2.45 5.96 -7.46
C PHE A 24 2.89 7.27 -6.82
N ASN A 25 3.09 7.24 -5.52
CA ASN A 25 3.62 8.38 -4.79
C ASN A 25 5.14 8.24 -4.61
N PRO A 26 5.95 9.07 -5.26
CA PRO A 26 7.41 9.00 -5.13
C PRO A 26 7.93 9.33 -3.72
N GLY A 27 7.10 9.94 -2.87
CA GLY A 27 7.43 10.24 -1.46
C GLY A 27 7.26 9.05 -0.50
N GLY A 28 6.83 7.88 -1.01
CA GLY A 28 6.59 6.67 -0.21
C GLY A 28 5.31 6.71 0.63
N GLU A 29 5.03 5.60 1.31
CA GLU A 29 3.77 5.36 2.04
C GLU A 29 3.53 6.38 3.15
N LYS A 30 4.56 6.71 3.92
CA LYS A 30 4.44 7.70 5.01
C LYS A 30 3.97 9.06 4.48
N THR A 31 4.51 9.50 3.36
CA THR A 31 4.09 10.75 2.71
C THR A 31 2.66 10.64 2.18
N LEU A 32 2.31 9.52 1.56
CA LEU A 32 0.97 9.23 1.09
C LEU A 32 -0.05 9.33 2.23
N LEU A 33 0.21 8.67 3.35
CA LEU A 33 -0.69 8.61 4.50
C LEU A 33 -0.75 9.94 5.29
N THR A 34 0.37 10.66 5.43
CA THR A 34 0.38 11.87 6.26
C THR A 34 0.07 13.17 5.53
N LYS A 35 0.25 13.21 4.20
CA LYS A 35 0.05 14.42 3.39
C LYS A 35 -1.12 14.32 2.41
N TYR A 36 -1.29 13.18 1.73
CA TYR A 36 -2.32 13.05 0.69
C TYR A 36 -3.64 12.48 1.21
N LEU A 37 -3.59 11.49 2.10
CA LEU A 37 -4.80 10.91 2.69
C LEU A 37 -5.73 11.96 3.33
N PRO A 38 -5.25 13.00 4.05
CA PRO A 38 -6.12 14.06 4.55
C PRO A 38 -6.98 14.73 3.45
N THR A 39 -6.43 14.89 2.24
CA THR A 39 -7.17 15.41 1.09
C THR A 39 -8.20 14.40 0.60
N PHE A 40 -7.84 13.13 0.53
CA PHE A 40 -8.76 12.11 0.02
C PHE A 40 -10.00 11.96 0.89
N ILE A 41 -9.87 12.01 2.21
CA ILE A 41 -11.00 11.87 3.12
C ILE A 41 -11.90 13.11 3.20
N THR A 42 -11.41 14.30 2.82
CA THR A 42 -12.19 15.55 2.90
C THR A 42 -13.04 15.80 1.66
N HIS A 43 -12.80 15.11 0.55
CA HIS A 43 -13.53 15.26 -0.70
C HIS A 43 -14.30 13.99 -1.03
N ASP A 44 -15.60 14.08 -1.15
CA ASP A 44 -16.49 12.93 -1.39
C ASP A 44 -16.13 12.16 -2.66
N PHE A 45 -15.72 12.86 -3.72
CA PHE A 45 -15.25 12.22 -4.95
C PHE A 45 -14.03 11.31 -4.68
N PHE A 46 -13.02 11.80 -3.97
CA PHE A 46 -11.83 11.02 -3.68
C PHE A 46 -12.11 9.88 -2.71
N LYS A 47 -12.97 10.10 -1.70
CA LYS A 47 -13.38 9.02 -0.78
C LYS A 47 -13.98 7.81 -1.49
N GLN A 48 -14.69 8.04 -2.59
CA GLN A 48 -15.40 7.00 -3.33
C GLN A 48 -14.58 6.40 -4.48
N LYS A 49 -13.58 7.10 -4.99
CA LYS A 49 -12.90 6.76 -6.24
C LYS A 49 -11.40 6.51 -6.09
N VAL A 50 -10.80 6.90 -4.98
CA VAL A 50 -9.39 6.66 -4.71
C VAL A 50 -9.24 5.49 -3.74
N PHE A 51 -8.45 4.52 -4.11
CA PHE A 51 -8.08 3.37 -3.29
C PHE A 51 -6.57 3.36 -3.10
N LEU A 52 -6.12 3.06 -1.89
CA LEU A 52 -4.69 2.98 -1.58
C LEU A 52 -4.26 1.53 -1.55
N VAL A 53 -3.26 1.19 -2.34
CA VAL A 53 -2.54 -0.09 -2.25
C VAL A 53 -1.17 0.20 -1.65
N ILE A 54 -0.93 -0.31 -0.46
CA ILE A 54 0.23 -0.04 0.38
C ILE A 54 1.09 -1.30 0.48
N ASP A 55 2.38 -1.15 0.71
CA ASP A 55 3.29 -2.26 0.92
C ASP A 55 2.82 -3.12 2.10
N GLY A 56 2.92 -4.43 1.95
CA GLY A 56 2.34 -5.37 2.90
C GLY A 56 2.98 -5.34 4.29
N ASP A 57 4.25 -4.93 4.39
CA ASP A 57 4.97 -4.79 5.66
C ASP A 57 4.43 -3.64 6.54
N MET A 58 3.71 -2.69 5.94
CA MET A 58 2.99 -1.63 6.66
C MET A 58 1.66 -2.11 7.28
N GLN A 59 1.18 -3.30 6.92
CA GLN A 59 -0.06 -3.84 7.47
C GLN A 59 0.03 -4.10 8.97
N THR A 60 -0.80 -3.41 9.74
CA THR A 60 -0.91 -3.63 11.18
C THR A 60 -1.86 -4.80 11.49
N ASP A 61 -1.75 -5.38 12.68
CA ASP A 61 -2.69 -6.40 13.16
C ASP A 61 -3.93 -5.77 13.83
N TYR A 62 -4.06 -4.43 13.78
CA TYR A 62 -5.15 -3.71 14.41
C TYR A 62 -6.43 -3.81 13.59
N ILE A 63 -7.51 -4.26 14.22
CA ILE A 63 -8.86 -4.30 13.65
C ILE A 63 -9.69 -3.23 14.35
N TYR A 64 -10.11 -2.22 13.58
CA TYR A 64 -11.09 -1.24 14.06
C TYR A 64 -12.50 -1.83 13.97
N ASP A 65 -13.26 -1.70 15.05
CA ASP A 65 -14.64 -2.15 15.13
C ASP A 65 -15.43 -1.09 15.89
N GLU A 66 -16.22 -0.31 15.14
CA GLU A 66 -17.00 0.80 15.70
C GLU A 66 -18.06 0.32 16.68
N ASP A 67 -18.64 -0.86 16.44
CA ASP A 67 -19.70 -1.45 17.28
C ASP A 67 -19.19 -1.85 18.68
N LYS A 68 -17.88 -1.98 18.86
CA LYS A 68 -17.23 -2.29 20.13
C LYS A 68 -16.83 -1.07 20.95
N LEU A 69 -17.04 0.13 20.42
CA LEU A 69 -16.69 1.35 21.16
C LEU A 69 -17.71 1.64 22.26
N THR A 70 -17.22 2.06 23.42
CA THR A 70 -18.09 2.64 24.44
C THR A 70 -18.45 4.08 24.08
N VAL A 71 -19.57 4.57 24.58
CA VAL A 71 -20.03 5.97 24.38
C VAL A 71 -18.95 6.99 24.78
N THR A 72 -18.12 6.67 25.79
CA THR A 72 -16.99 7.51 26.20
C THR A 72 -15.88 7.50 25.18
N GLN A 73 -15.52 6.34 24.65
CA GLN A 73 -14.46 6.18 23.64
C GLN A 73 -14.82 6.88 22.33
N GLU A 74 -16.08 6.79 21.89
CA GLU A 74 -16.57 7.45 20.68
C GLU A 74 -16.44 8.98 20.74
N LYS A 75 -16.47 9.58 21.94
CA LYS A 75 -16.39 11.03 22.18
C LYS A 75 -14.99 11.50 22.59
N ASP A 76 -14.02 10.57 22.70
CA ASP A 76 -12.65 10.87 23.10
C ASP A 76 -11.73 11.03 21.89
N THR A 77 -11.34 12.28 21.61
CA THR A 77 -10.43 12.60 20.49
C THR A 77 -9.06 11.93 20.62
N VAL A 78 -8.55 11.76 21.85
CA VAL A 78 -7.25 11.13 22.10
C VAL A 78 -7.35 9.63 21.78
N TYR A 79 -8.42 8.99 22.24
CA TYR A 79 -8.67 7.59 21.94
C TYR A 79 -8.84 7.35 20.43
N MET A 80 -9.66 8.15 19.76
CA MET A 80 -9.89 8.02 18.30
C MET A 80 -8.61 8.27 17.50
N LYS A 81 -7.79 9.23 17.90
CA LYS A 81 -6.46 9.45 17.31
C LYS A 81 -5.55 8.21 17.44
N GLU A 82 -5.54 7.58 18.61
CA GLU A 82 -4.76 6.36 18.85
C GLU A 82 -5.29 5.18 17.99
N CYS A 83 -6.61 5.09 17.77
CA CYS A 83 -7.18 4.11 16.85
C CYS A 83 -6.66 4.32 15.40
N VAL A 84 -6.66 5.57 14.92
CA VAL A 84 -6.11 5.92 13.59
C VAL A 84 -4.62 5.55 13.51
N LYS A 85 -3.84 5.92 14.53
CA LYS A 85 -2.41 5.58 14.57
C LYS A 85 -2.16 4.08 14.56
N LYS A 86 -2.95 3.29 15.28
CA LYS A 86 -2.87 1.83 15.27
C LYS A 86 -3.25 1.23 13.93
N ALA A 87 -4.30 1.77 13.29
CA ALA A 87 -4.77 1.30 11.99
C ALA A 87 -3.73 1.52 10.88
N TYR A 88 -3.18 2.71 10.80
CA TYR A 88 -2.26 3.09 9.73
C TYR A 88 -0.78 2.87 10.05
N GLY A 89 -0.43 2.56 11.31
CA GLY A 89 0.97 2.43 11.75
C GLY A 89 1.73 3.77 11.84
N VAL A 90 1.08 4.90 11.54
CA VAL A 90 1.67 6.24 11.52
C VAL A 90 0.77 7.27 12.21
N ASP A 91 1.36 8.35 12.74
CA ASP A 91 0.60 9.45 13.34
C ASP A 91 0.07 10.38 12.24
N ILE A 92 -1.24 10.37 12.04
CA ILE A 92 -1.94 11.21 11.06
C ILE A 92 -2.68 12.32 11.80
N LYS A 93 -2.45 13.57 11.38
CA LYS A 93 -3.09 14.74 12.01
C LYS A 93 -4.46 14.98 11.43
N ALA A 94 -5.42 15.31 12.29
CA ALA A 94 -6.68 15.89 11.85
C ALA A 94 -6.45 17.37 11.52
N TYR A 95 -6.70 17.76 10.28
CA TYR A 95 -6.67 19.16 9.87
C TYR A 95 -8.07 19.73 10.04
N VAL A 96 -8.23 20.62 11.03
CA VAL A 96 -9.48 21.33 11.32
C VAL A 96 -9.30 22.82 11.08
N ASP A 97 -10.31 23.50 10.57
CA ASP A 97 -10.28 24.93 10.36
C ASP A 97 -10.08 25.67 11.68
N GLY A 98 -9.15 26.63 11.68
CA GLY A 98 -8.63 27.29 12.85
C GLY A 98 -9.60 28.26 13.56
N GLY A 99 -10.65 27.74 14.19
CA GLY A 99 -11.53 28.51 15.07
C GLY A 99 -11.14 28.38 16.55
N LYS A 100 -11.05 29.50 17.28
CA LYS A 100 -10.77 29.50 18.73
C LYS A 100 -11.95 29.04 19.59
N ASN A 101 -13.12 28.74 19.01
CA ASN A 101 -14.38 28.53 19.72
C ASN A 101 -14.85 27.07 19.62
N GLY A 102 -14.49 26.22 20.56
CA GLY A 102 -15.23 25.01 21.00
C GLY A 102 -15.61 23.92 19.97
N GLY A 103 -15.76 24.21 18.69
CA GLY A 103 -16.11 23.27 17.63
C GLY A 103 -14.99 22.34 17.18
N ARG A 104 -13.79 22.56 17.65
CA ARG A 104 -12.59 21.84 17.20
C ARG A 104 -12.59 20.35 17.55
N LYS A 105 -13.09 19.99 18.74
CA LYS A 105 -13.12 18.58 19.18
C LYS A 105 -14.09 17.74 18.35
N ASP A 106 -15.26 18.25 18.07
CA ASP A 106 -16.26 17.53 17.28
C ASP A 106 -15.80 17.37 15.82
N GLN A 107 -15.11 18.38 15.28
CA GLN A 107 -14.49 18.30 13.96
C GLN A 107 -13.36 17.28 13.93
N GLU A 108 -12.48 17.28 14.93
CA GLU A 108 -11.39 16.29 15.05
C GLU A 108 -11.96 14.87 15.14
N LEU A 109 -12.97 14.62 15.95
CA LEU A 109 -13.65 13.34 16.06
C LEU A 109 -14.23 12.87 14.73
N LYS A 110 -14.91 13.79 14.01
CA LYS A 110 -15.45 13.49 12.68
C LYS A 110 -14.33 13.07 11.71
N ILE A 111 -13.22 13.80 11.69
CA ILE A 111 -12.08 13.50 10.80
C ILE A 111 -11.45 12.15 11.15
N TYR A 112 -11.25 11.83 12.44
CA TYR A 112 -10.71 10.53 12.83
C TYR A 112 -11.63 9.37 12.46
N ARG A 113 -12.95 9.53 12.55
CA ARG A 113 -13.91 8.54 12.05
C ARG A 113 -13.82 8.38 10.54
N GLU A 114 -13.68 9.47 9.78
CA GLU A 114 -13.49 9.40 8.34
C GLU A 114 -12.19 8.67 7.97
N TYR A 115 -11.08 8.87 8.71
CA TYR A 115 -9.87 8.08 8.52
C TYR A 115 -10.10 6.59 8.74
N LEU A 116 -10.77 6.21 9.84
CA LEU A 116 -11.01 4.80 10.16
C LEU A 116 -11.97 4.15 9.16
N ASN A 117 -13.00 4.87 8.73
CA ASN A 117 -13.90 4.42 7.67
C ASN A 117 -13.16 4.23 6.33
N TYR A 118 -12.30 5.17 5.96
CA TYR A 118 -11.49 5.05 4.75
C TYR A 118 -10.49 3.89 4.84
N TYR A 119 -9.90 3.67 6.02
CA TYR A 119 -9.04 2.53 6.30
C TYR A 119 -9.73 1.21 5.98
N GLN A 120 -10.95 1.03 6.46
CA GLN A 120 -11.72 -0.21 6.27
C GLN A 120 -12.19 -0.42 4.83
N ASN A 121 -12.44 0.67 4.09
CA ASN A 121 -13.12 0.58 2.81
C ASN A 121 -12.21 0.83 1.61
N SER A 122 -11.11 1.54 1.77
CA SER A 122 -10.33 2.06 0.65
C SER A 122 -8.81 1.86 0.78
N VAL A 123 -8.35 1.23 1.87
CA VAL A 123 -6.93 0.91 2.06
C VAL A 123 -6.73 -0.60 1.96
N PHE A 124 -5.82 -1.00 1.10
CA PHE A 124 -5.46 -2.38 0.82
C PHE A 124 -3.96 -2.55 0.95
N TYR A 125 -3.53 -3.74 1.26
CA TYR A 125 -2.13 -4.08 1.45
C TYR A 125 -1.68 -5.16 0.47
N LEU A 126 -0.44 -5.09 0.00
CA LEU A 126 0.15 -6.18 -0.74
C LEU A 126 0.21 -7.45 0.14
N PRO A 127 0.08 -8.64 -0.48
CA PRO A 127 -0.09 -9.88 0.27
C PRO A 127 1.14 -10.27 1.10
N ASN A 128 0.87 -11.12 2.12
CA ASN A 128 1.90 -11.79 2.92
C ASN A 128 2.87 -10.86 3.66
N LYS A 129 2.41 -9.65 4.03
CA LYS A 129 3.25 -8.62 4.66
C LYS A 129 4.54 -8.36 3.88
N SER A 130 4.48 -8.46 2.56
CA SER A 130 5.65 -8.33 1.68
C SER A 130 5.71 -6.96 1.01
N ILE A 131 6.94 -6.47 0.80
CA ILE A 131 7.19 -5.35 -0.09
C ILE A 131 7.16 -5.83 -1.55
N PRO A 132 6.88 -4.96 -2.53
CA PRO A 132 6.73 -5.35 -3.93
C PRO A 132 8.01 -5.96 -4.52
N GLU A 133 9.19 -5.49 -4.13
CA GLU A 133 10.47 -6.00 -4.58
C GLU A 133 10.66 -7.47 -4.19
N LYS A 134 10.27 -7.83 -2.96
CA LYS A 134 10.31 -9.23 -2.51
C LYS A 134 9.37 -10.11 -3.32
N ILE A 135 8.14 -9.64 -3.58
CA ILE A 135 7.16 -10.39 -4.41
C ILE A 135 7.76 -10.70 -5.79
N LEU A 136 8.43 -9.73 -6.41
CA LEU A 136 9.05 -9.90 -7.73
C LEU A 136 10.23 -10.88 -7.72
N LEU A 137 11.09 -10.79 -6.70
CA LEU A 137 12.26 -11.67 -6.56
C LEU A 137 11.88 -13.11 -6.19
N GLU A 138 10.74 -13.31 -5.53
CA GLU A 138 10.21 -14.65 -5.23
C GLU A 138 9.59 -15.36 -6.44
N SER A 139 9.48 -14.70 -7.61
CA SER A 139 9.01 -15.29 -8.85
C SER A 139 9.91 -16.44 -9.31
N GLN A 140 9.34 -17.41 -10.02
CA GLN A 140 10.09 -18.48 -10.63
C GLN A 140 11.12 -17.93 -11.61
N TYR A 141 10.71 -16.97 -12.46
CA TYR A 141 11.60 -16.33 -13.42
C TYR A 141 12.82 -15.69 -12.73
N ALA A 142 12.62 -14.90 -11.67
CA ALA A 142 13.72 -14.24 -10.98
C ALA A 142 14.69 -15.26 -10.35
N LYS A 143 14.16 -16.29 -9.68
CA LYS A 143 14.94 -17.35 -9.05
C LYS A 143 15.75 -18.19 -10.05
N GLU A 144 15.23 -18.39 -11.26
CA GLU A 144 15.95 -19.11 -12.32
C GLU A 144 16.99 -18.21 -12.99
N GLN A 145 16.59 -16.99 -13.36
CA GLN A 145 17.44 -16.07 -14.12
C GLN A 145 18.61 -15.50 -13.31
N TYR A 146 18.38 -15.22 -12.02
CA TYR A 146 19.34 -14.57 -11.12
C TYR A 146 19.74 -15.45 -9.95
N LYS A 147 19.72 -16.78 -10.17
CA LYS A 147 19.97 -17.80 -9.16
C LYS A 147 21.25 -17.52 -8.37
N ASP A 148 22.36 -17.26 -9.06
CA ASP A 148 23.66 -17.09 -8.41
C ASP A 148 23.70 -15.90 -7.45
N ILE A 149 22.98 -14.81 -7.77
CA ILE A 149 22.89 -13.63 -6.90
C ILE A 149 21.94 -13.90 -5.74
N ILE A 150 20.77 -14.49 -6.01
CA ILE A 150 19.73 -14.75 -4.99
C ILE A 150 20.23 -15.79 -3.99
N ASP A 151 20.90 -16.85 -4.42
CA ASP A 151 21.40 -17.93 -3.55
C ASP A 151 22.50 -17.45 -2.58
N LEU A 152 23.24 -16.37 -2.91
CA LEU A 152 24.20 -15.76 -1.99
C LEU A 152 23.55 -15.21 -0.72
N GLU A 153 22.32 -14.74 -0.82
CA GLU A 153 21.57 -14.14 0.28
C GLU A 153 20.79 -15.18 1.12
N LYS A 154 20.82 -16.46 0.75
CA LYS A 154 20.12 -17.59 1.41
C LYS A 154 18.60 -17.48 1.44
N ASN A 155 18.05 -16.28 1.80
CA ASN A 155 16.62 -16.01 1.84
C ASN A 155 16.33 -14.59 1.34
N ILE A 156 15.23 -14.41 0.63
CA ILE A 156 14.71 -13.10 0.23
C ILE A 156 13.83 -12.59 1.36
N THR A 157 14.19 -11.45 1.94
CA THR A 157 13.43 -10.77 3.00
C THR A 157 13.02 -9.37 2.57
N ASN A 158 12.12 -8.72 3.32
CA ASN A 158 11.78 -7.32 3.04
C ASN A 158 13.00 -6.39 3.17
N GLU A 159 13.93 -6.70 4.09
CA GLU A 159 15.10 -5.88 4.39
C GLU A 159 16.15 -5.96 3.27
N ASN A 160 16.35 -7.12 2.64
CA ASN A 160 17.39 -7.32 1.62
C ASN A 160 16.90 -7.24 0.17
N ALA A 161 15.60 -7.31 -0.08
CA ALA A 161 15.05 -7.39 -1.44
C ALA A 161 15.49 -6.20 -2.35
N LYS A 162 15.52 -4.99 -1.82
CA LYS A 162 15.99 -3.82 -2.57
C LYS A 162 17.47 -3.89 -2.92
N ASN A 163 18.29 -4.41 -2.00
CA ASN A 163 19.73 -4.59 -2.25
C ASN A 163 19.98 -5.69 -3.29
N ILE A 164 19.22 -6.79 -3.25
CA ILE A 164 19.28 -7.85 -4.27
C ILE A 164 18.95 -7.28 -5.65
N LEU A 165 17.88 -6.46 -5.77
CA LEU A 165 17.55 -5.81 -7.04
C LEU A 165 18.65 -4.86 -7.53
N ALA A 166 19.28 -4.10 -6.63
CA ALA A 166 20.42 -3.24 -6.97
C ALA A 166 21.59 -4.07 -7.52
N THR A 167 21.94 -5.17 -6.85
CA THR A 167 23.01 -6.09 -7.30
C THR A 167 22.69 -6.72 -8.66
N ILE A 168 21.43 -7.11 -8.89
CA ILE A 168 20.99 -7.61 -10.21
C ILE A 168 21.09 -6.50 -11.27
N SER A 169 20.69 -5.29 -10.96
CA SER A 169 20.78 -4.16 -11.89
C SER A 169 22.24 -3.85 -12.26
N GLU A 170 23.15 -3.87 -11.29
CA GLU A 170 24.58 -3.72 -11.54
C GLU A 170 25.14 -4.84 -12.44
N ALA A 171 24.70 -6.08 -12.22
CA ALA A 171 25.14 -7.23 -13.01
C ALA A 171 24.62 -7.19 -14.46
N ASP A 172 23.33 -6.82 -14.67
CA ASP A 172 22.70 -6.80 -16.01
C ASP A 172 23.06 -5.53 -16.81
N TYR A 173 23.21 -4.39 -16.15
CA TYR A 173 23.31 -3.06 -16.80
C TYR A 173 24.58 -2.28 -16.47
N GLY A 174 25.41 -2.81 -15.55
CA GLY A 174 26.65 -2.14 -15.14
C GLY A 174 26.48 -1.01 -14.10
N ASN A 175 25.24 -0.69 -13.71
CA ASN A 175 24.92 0.31 -12.69
C ASN A 175 23.50 0.12 -12.14
N THR A 176 23.10 0.94 -11.16
CA THR A 176 21.77 0.90 -10.54
C THR A 176 20.75 1.84 -11.21
N ASP A 177 21.13 2.61 -12.22
CA ASP A 177 20.23 3.60 -12.86
C ASP A 177 19.06 2.93 -13.58
N HIS A 178 19.22 1.66 -13.98
CA HIS A 178 18.24 0.84 -14.68
C HIS A 178 17.37 -0.04 -13.76
N ILE A 179 17.38 0.21 -12.45
CA ILE A 179 16.57 -0.59 -11.50
C ILE A 179 15.07 -0.55 -11.83
N ASN A 180 14.58 0.56 -12.38
CA ASN A 180 13.19 0.69 -12.79
C ASN A 180 12.88 -0.17 -14.02
N ASP A 181 13.80 -0.29 -14.97
CA ASP A 181 13.66 -1.16 -16.16
C ASP A 181 13.65 -2.63 -15.72
N LEU A 182 14.53 -2.99 -14.76
CA LEU A 182 14.55 -4.31 -14.15
C LEU A 182 13.23 -4.64 -13.46
N ILE A 183 12.68 -3.71 -12.66
CA ILE A 183 11.39 -3.88 -11.97
C ILE A 183 10.26 -4.11 -12.99
N GLN A 184 10.20 -3.34 -14.07
CA GLN A 184 9.20 -3.53 -15.14
C GLN A 184 9.33 -4.91 -15.79
N LYS A 185 10.55 -5.33 -16.12
CA LYS A 185 10.85 -6.66 -16.68
C LYS A 185 10.40 -7.78 -15.75
N LEU A 186 10.73 -7.66 -14.45
CA LEU A 186 10.36 -8.66 -13.45
C LEU A 186 8.83 -8.69 -13.23
N ALA A 187 8.16 -7.54 -13.13
CA ALA A 187 6.71 -7.48 -12.96
C ALA A 187 5.97 -8.10 -14.16
N TYR A 188 6.42 -7.83 -15.37
CA TYR A 188 5.87 -8.46 -16.58
C TYR A 188 6.03 -9.98 -16.54
N LYS A 189 7.23 -10.50 -16.24
CA LYS A 189 7.49 -11.95 -16.17
C LYS A 189 6.70 -12.61 -15.05
N TRP A 190 6.73 -12.04 -13.85
CA TRP A 190 5.96 -12.51 -12.70
C TRP A 190 4.45 -12.58 -13.00
N SER A 191 3.91 -11.61 -13.72
CA SER A 191 2.48 -11.60 -14.05
C SER A 191 2.05 -12.77 -14.95
N MET A 192 2.97 -13.42 -15.62
CA MET A 192 2.71 -14.61 -16.44
C MET A 192 2.69 -15.91 -15.63
N GLU A 193 3.23 -15.88 -14.41
CA GLU A 193 3.30 -17.04 -13.55
C GLU A 193 2.00 -17.22 -12.76
N GLU A 194 1.72 -18.46 -12.38
CA GLU A 194 0.69 -18.77 -11.40
C GLU A 194 1.31 -18.78 -9.99
N SER A 195 0.92 -17.81 -9.16
CA SER A 195 1.40 -17.70 -7.78
C SER A 195 0.29 -17.35 -6.81
N SER A 196 0.48 -17.68 -5.53
CA SER A 196 -0.48 -17.29 -4.47
C SER A 196 -0.56 -15.78 -4.33
N ASN A 197 0.57 -15.07 -4.42
CA ASN A 197 0.61 -13.59 -4.36
C ASN A 197 -0.20 -12.96 -5.50
N LYS A 198 -0.09 -13.48 -6.72
CA LYS A 198 -0.87 -12.99 -7.86
C LYS A 198 -2.37 -13.17 -7.63
N LYS A 199 -2.80 -14.36 -7.20
CA LYS A 199 -4.21 -14.64 -6.89
C LYS A 199 -4.76 -13.70 -5.82
N MET A 200 -4.02 -13.45 -4.76
CA MET A 200 -4.42 -12.52 -3.70
C MET A 200 -4.54 -11.07 -4.22
N ILE A 201 -3.66 -10.64 -5.15
CA ILE A 201 -3.76 -9.33 -5.77
C ILE A 201 -4.95 -9.26 -6.75
N GLU A 202 -5.25 -10.34 -7.48
CA GLU A 202 -6.45 -10.43 -8.33
C GLU A 202 -7.74 -10.33 -7.49
N GLU A 203 -7.78 -10.97 -6.33
CA GLU A 203 -8.89 -10.87 -5.36
C GLU A 203 -9.04 -9.45 -4.83
N LEU A 204 -7.96 -8.80 -4.43
CA LEU A 204 -7.91 -7.40 -4.02
C LEU A 204 -8.46 -6.48 -5.12
N ILE A 205 -7.99 -6.62 -6.35
CA ILE A 205 -8.48 -5.84 -7.49
C ILE A 205 -9.96 -6.09 -7.74
N ASN A 206 -10.43 -7.32 -7.62
CA ASN A 206 -11.85 -7.65 -7.76
C ASN A 206 -12.69 -7.01 -6.65
N GLU A 207 -12.18 -6.92 -5.43
CA GLU A 207 -12.84 -6.23 -4.33
C GLU A 207 -12.96 -4.72 -4.62
N ILE A 208 -11.87 -4.07 -5.04
CA ILE A 208 -11.88 -2.66 -5.43
C ILE A 208 -12.86 -2.41 -6.58
N TYR A 209 -12.86 -3.27 -7.59
CA TYR A 209 -13.71 -3.11 -8.77
C TYR A 209 -15.23 -3.20 -8.46
N LYS A 210 -15.60 -3.83 -7.35
CA LYS A 210 -17.01 -3.94 -6.92
C LYS A 210 -17.49 -2.73 -6.11
N LYS A 211 -16.57 -1.89 -5.62
CA LYS A 211 -16.88 -0.65 -4.87
C LYS A 211 -17.03 0.54 -5.81
#